data_767966b71c54a479b37a3a216d412bde
#
_entry.id   767966b71c54a479b37a3a216d412bde
#
_cell.length_a   1.000
_cell.length_b   1.000
_cell.length_c   1.000
_cell.angle_alpha   90.00
_cell.angle_beta   90.00
_cell.angle_gamma   90.00
#
_symmetry.space_group_name_H-M   'P 1'
#
loop_
_entity.id
_entity.type
_entity.pdbx_description
1 polymer ?
#
loop_
_entity_poly.entity_id
_entity_poly.type
_entity_poly.pdbx_seq_one_letter_code
_entity_poly.pdbx_strand_id
1 'polypeptide(L)'
;MNFFGLRFGSLDEVDRDRLLAAARAAAPTYDHVGSTLDPERWAAPAMRVRHRTVGRGPAAFEAARHSLHTWVPQLGIGATVEPEGQAVFTGATVLIVLRRGPLHVVAPDRIIGVVDEPRRFGYAYGSLPGHPERGEESFLVEHLEDDSVRATIRVQAGPGTLPAHAVAPLVNAAQHAAVDGYLTAIARHVNATATPERPTGGAP
;
A
#
# COMPACT_ATOMS: atom_id res chain seq x y z
N MET A 1 12.87 6.92 -22.21
CA MET A 1 14.10 6.83 -21.40
C MET A 1 13.67 6.40 -19.99
N ASN A 2 13.91 5.15 -19.62
CA ASN A 2 13.45 4.57 -18.33
C ASN A 2 14.63 4.57 -17.36
N PHE A 3 14.58 5.43 -16.36
CA PHE A 3 15.51 5.39 -15.24
C PHE A 3 14.74 4.96 -13.99
N PHE A 4 14.95 3.71 -13.53
CA PHE A 4 14.60 3.26 -12.16
C PHE A 4 13.16 3.53 -11.71
N GLY A 5 12.16 3.08 -12.47
CA GLY A 5 10.76 3.33 -12.14
C GLY A 5 10.29 4.78 -12.39
N LEU A 6 11.20 5.68 -12.75
CA LEU A 6 10.88 7.06 -13.13
C LEU A 6 10.64 7.14 -14.64
N ARG A 7 9.49 7.67 -15.04
CA ARG A 7 9.11 7.90 -16.43
C ARG A 7 8.69 9.33 -16.65
N PHE A 8 9.14 9.88 -17.77
CA PHE A 8 8.64 11.15 -18.28
C PHE A 8 7.57 10.90 -19.35
N GLY A 9 6.48 11.64 -19.30
CA GLY A 9 5.34 11.50 -20.21
C GLY A 9 4.26 10.57 -19.68
N SER A 10 3.24 10.29 -20.50
CA SER A 10 2.13 9.40 -20.14
C SER A 10 2.55 7.93 -20.14
N LEU A 11 2.05 7.16 -19.19
CA LEU A 11 2.06 5.69 -19.27
C LEU A 11 0.88 5.29 -20.17
N ASP A 12 1.15 4.99 -21.44
CA ASP A 12 0.12 4.49 -22.36
C ASP A 12 -0.24 3.02 -22.06
N GLU A 13 -1.31 2.55 -22.68
CA GLU A 13 -1.84 1.20 -22.45
C GLU A 13 -0.84 0.12 -22.86
N VAL A 14 -0.13 0.29 -23.98
CA VAL A 14 0.86 -0.67 -24.48
C VAL A 14 2.04 -0.80 -23.52
N ASP A 15 2.53 0.32 -23.01
CA ASP A 15 3.62 0.34 -22.03
C ASP A 15 3.18 -0.27 -20.70
N ARG A 16 1.96 0.01 -20.26
CA ARG A 16 1.38 -0.57 -19.04
C ARG A 16 1.30 -2.10 -19.14
N ASP A 17 0.73 -2.63 -20.24
CA ASP A 17 0.57 -4.05 -20.44
C ASP A 17 1.91 -4.78 -20.53
N ARG A 18 2.90 -4.17 -21.20
CA ARG A 18 4.28 -4.69 -21.25
C ARG A 18 4.90 -4.76 -19.86
N LEU A 19 4.74 -3.71 -19.04
CA LEU A 19 5.26 -3.68 -17.67
C LEU A 19 4.59 -4.72 -16.79
N LEU A 20 3.26 -4.85 -16.86
CA LEU A 20 2.51 -5.86 -16.12
C LEU A 20 2.94 -7.28 -16.52
N ALA A 21 3.12 -7.54 -17.82
CA ALA A 21 3.58 -8.84 -18.31
C ALA A 21 4.98 -9.17 -17.76
N ALA A 22 5.91 -8.21 -17.83
CA ALA A 22 7.25 -8.38 -17.30
C ALA A 22 7.25 -8.58 -15.77
N ALA A 23 6.43 -7.81 -15.04
CA ALA A 23 6.30 -7.90 -13.60
C ALA A 23 5.70 -9.26 -13.17
N ARG A 24 4.72 -9.79 -13.91
CA ARG A 24 4.13 -11.11 -13.64
C ARG A 24 5.12 -12.26 -13.79
N ALA A 25 6.10 -12.14 -14.65
CA ALA A 25 7.14 -13.16 -14.87
C ALA A 25 8.34 -13.03 -13.90
N ALA A 26 8.45 -11.93 -13.16
CA ALA A 26 9.60 -11.64 -12.34
C ALA A 26 9.47 -12.22 -10.91
N ALA A 27 10.60 -12.41 -10.24
CA ALA A 27 10.67 -12.68 -8.80
C ALA A 27 10.85 -11.38 -8.00
N PRO A 28 10.49 -11.36 -6.70
CA PRO A 28 10.80 -10.26 -5.79
C PRO A 28 12.29 -9.90 -5.80
N THR A 29 12.59 -8.62 -5.57
CA THR A 29 13.97 -8.09 -5.65
C THR A 29 14.74 -8.18 -4.34
N TYR A 30 14.17 -8.74 -3.28
CA TYR A 30 14.72 -8.82 -1.92
C TYR A 30 14.60 -10.25 -1.35
N ASP A 31 15.29 -10.54 -0.24
CA ASP A 31 15.47 -11.90 0.25
C ASP A 31 14.48 -12.31 1.36
N HIS A 32 13.96 -11.35 2.14
CA HIS A 32 13.11 -11.63 3.31
C HIS A 32 11.62 -11.50 2.97
N VAL A 33 11.17 -12.28 1.99
CA VAL A 33 9.78 -12.25 1.50
C VAL A 33 8.81 -12.73 2.59
N GLY A 34 7.80 -11.92 2.93
CA GLY A 34 6.80 -12.19 3.96
C GLY A 34 7.14 -11.67 5.35
N SER A 35 8.28 -11.02 5.52
CA SER A 35 8.77 -10.55 6.83
C SER A 35 7.90 -9.46 7.46
N THR A 36 7.19 -8.65 6.68
CA THR A 36 6.32 -7.60 7.19
C THR A 36 4.98 -8.12 7.70
N LEU A 37 4.53 -9.30 7.25
CA LEU A 37 3.33 -9.97 7.75
C LEU A 37 3.64 -10.79 9.02
N ASP A 38 4.80 -11.43 9.06
CA ASP A 38 5.25 -12.26 10.17
C ASP A 38 6.63 -11.81 10.67
N PRO A 39 6.69 -10.68 11.42
CA PRO A 39 7.97 -10.12 11.87
C PRO A 39 8.70 -11.00 12.90
N GLU A 40 7.99 -11.90 13.58
CA GLU A 40 8.59 -12.79 14.59
C GLU A 40 9.38 -13.93 13.95
N ARG A 41 8.96 -14.35 12.76
CA ARG A 41 9.62 -15.42 12.01
C ARG A 41 10.98 -15.02 11.43
N TRP A 42 11.18 -13.72 11.19
CA TRP A 42 12.35 -13.21 10.53
C TRP A 42 13.15 -12.32 11.50
N ALA A 43 14.41 -12.62 11.74
CA ALA A 43 15.35 -11.67 12.33
C ALA A 43 15.63 -10.54 11.30
N ALA A 44 14.61 -9.75 11.02
CA ALA A 44 14.60 -8.80 9.92
C ALA A 44 15.46 -7.58 10.25
N PRO A 45 16.15 -6.97 9.24
CA PRO A 45 16.72 -5.65 9.41
C PRO A 45 15.66 -4.64 9.81
N ALA A 46 16.07 -3.50 10.32
CA ALA A 46 15.22 -2.48 10.92
C ALA A 46 13.91 -2.23 10.14
N MET A 47 12.81 -2.76 10.67
CA MET A 47 11.47 -2.55 10.15
C MET A 47 10.90 -1.26 10.74
N ARG A 48 10.38 -0.40 9.88
CA ARG A 48 9.61 0.78 10.32
C ARG A 48 8.16 0.39 10.50
N VAL A 49 7.60 0.73 11.66
CA VAL A 49 6.20 0.47 11.99
C VAL A 49 5.51 1.79 12.32
N ARG A 50 4.37 2.02 11.72
CA ARG A 50 3.44 3.10 12.04
C ARG A 50 2.05 2.54 12.24
N HIS A 51 1.35 3.04 13.23
CA HIS A 51 -0.03 2.65 13.48
C HIS A 51 -0.89 3.84 13.87
N ARG A 52 -2.20 3.69 13.69
CA ARG A 52 -3.21 4.69 14.05
C ARG A 52 -4.51 4.00 14.40
N THR A 53 -5.18 4.44 15.47
CA THR A 53 -6.58 4.09 15.71
C THR A 53 -7.43 4.85 14.69
N VAL A 54 -8.21 4.09 13.90
CA VAL A 54 -9.01 4.62 12.79
C VAL A 54 -10.51 4.59 13.06
N GLY A 55 -10.93 3.91 14.14
CA GLY A 55 -12.34 3.82 14.54
C GLY A 55 -12.55 2.93 15.74
N ARG A 56 -13.80 2.57 16.02
CA ARG A 56 -14.23 1.64 17.07
C ARG A 56 -15.39 0.78 16.57
N GLY A 57 -15.43 -0.45 17.02
CA GLY A 57 -16.51 -1.39 16.76
C GLY A 57 -16.43 -2.12 15.42
N PRO A 58 -17.32 -3.12 15.23
CA PRO A 58 -17.34 -3.97 14.03
C PRO A 58 -17.53 -3.20 12.73
N ALA A 59 -18.40 -2.19 12.72
CA ALA A 59 -18.66 -1.39 11.51
C ALA A 59 -17.42 -0.62 11.05
N ALA A 60 -16.65 -0.07 11.98
CA ALA A 60 -15.38 0.59 11.67
C ALA A 60 -14.32 -0.41 11.16
N PHE A 61 -14.30 -1.64 11.70
CA PHE A 61 -13.42 -2.69 11.21
C PHE A 61 -13.77 -3.09 9.77
N GLU A 62 -15.05 -3.31 9.45
CA GLU A 62 -15.46 -3.64 8.08
C GLU A 62 -15.18 -2.50 7.10
N ALA A 63 -15.37 -1.25 7.49
CA ALA A 63 -14.98 -0.10 6.69
C ALA A 63 -13.45 -0.04 6.45
N ALA A 64 -12.65 -0.29 7.48
CA ALA A 64 -11.20 -0.35 7.37
C ALA A 64 -10.75 -1.52 6.48
N ARG A 65 -11.34 -2.71 6.64
CA ARG A 65 -11.13 -3.88 5.78
C ARG A 65 -11.45 -3.56 4.32
N HIS A 66 -12.62 -2.97 4.07
CA HIS A 66 -13.02 -2.55 2.73
C HIS A 66 -12.04 -1.56 2.11
N SER A 67 -11.53 -0.61 2.90
CA SER A 67 -10.53 0.36 2.43
C SER A 67 -9.26 -0.31 1.88
N LEU A 68 -8.83 -1.40 2.49
CA LEU A 68 -7.66 -2.16 2.02
C LEU A 68 -7.99 -2.97 0.75
N HIS A 69 -9.17 -3.59 0.67
CA HIS A 69 -9.62 -4.30 -0.53
C HIS A 69 -9.72 -3.39 -1.76
N THR A 70 -10.03 -2.12 -1.56
CA THR A 70 -10.26 -1.13 -2.63
C THR A 70 -9.11 -0.14 -2.83
N TRP A 71 -7.94 -0.46 -2.28
CA TRP A 71 -6.71 0.32 -2.47
C TRP A 71 -6.80 1.77 -1.97
N VAL A 72 -7.71 2.06 -1.05
CA VAL A 72 -7.89 3.43 -0.49
C VAL A 72 -6.59 4.05 0.01
N PRO A 73 -5.66 3.33 0.67
CA PRO A 73 -4.38 3.91 1.07
C PRO A 73 -3.62 4.51 -0.11
N GLN A 74 -3.42 3.74 -1.17
CA GLN A 74 -2.66 4.15 -2.36
C GLN A 74 -3.37 5.26 -3.14
N LEU A 75 -4.68 5.11 -3.34
CA LEU A 75 -5.50 6.13 -4.00
C LEU A 75 -5.50 7.45 -3.21
N GLY A 76 -5.50 7.36 -1.87
CA GLY A 76 -5.54 8.52 -0.97
C GLY A 76 -4.29 9.40 -0.99
N ILE A 77 -3.15 8.88 -1.43
CA ILE A 77 -1.93 9.66 -1.66
C ILE A 77 -1.79 10.13 -3.11
N GLY A 78 -2.82 9.88 -3.94
CA GLY A 78 -2.85 10.29 -5.35
C GLY A 78 -2.13 9.32 -6.29
N ALA A 79 -1.91 8.08 -5.86
CA ALA A 79 -1.47 7.02 -6.76
C ALA A 79 -2.67 6.39 -7.49
N THR A 80 -2.41 5.73 -8.61
CA THR A 80 -3.33 4.77 -9.23
C THR A 80 -2.78 3.37 -9.10
N VAL A 81 -3.65 2.36 -9.13
CA VAL A 81 -3.29 0.95 -9.09
C VAL A 81 -3.76 0.29 -10.38
N GLU A 82 -2.82 -0.34 -11.09
CA GLU A 82 -3.06 -0.98 -12.37
C GLU A 82 -2.84 -2.50 -12.28
N PRO A 83 -3.72 -3.32 -12.82
CA PRO A 83 -4.96 -2.93 -13.51
C PRO A 83 -5.98 -2.36 -12.53
N GLU A 84 -6.83 -1.48 -13.03
CA GLU A 84 -7.91 -0.88 -12.23
C GLU A 84 -8.82 -1.97 -11.66
N GLY A 85 -9.23 -1.81 -10.39
CA GLY A 85 -10.08 -2.79 -9.70
C GLY A 85 -9.39 -4.11 -9.37
N GLN A 86 -8.04 -4.17 -9.43
CA GLN A 86 -7.30 -5.38 -9.07
C GLN A 86 -7.67 -5.87 -7.67
N ALA A 87 -8.20 -7.09 -7.59
CA ALA A 87 -8.49 -7.74 -6.32
C ALA A 87 -7.21 -8.05 -5.53
N VAL A 88 -7.30 -7.96 -4.21
CA VAL A 88 -6.21 -8.28 -3.28
C VAL A 88 -6.21 -9.78 -3.00
N PHE A 89 -5.24 -10.50 -3.56
CA PHE A 89 -4.98 -11.92 -3.28
C PHE A 89 -3.50 -12.23 -3.45
N THR A 90 -3.02 -13.25 -2.76
CA THR A 90 -1.61 -13.68 -2.83
C THR A 90 -1.22 -14.04 -4.26
N GLY A 91 -0.15 -13.43 -4.76
CA GLY A 91 0.34 -13.60 -6.13
C GLY A 91 -0.17 -12.54 -7.12
N ALA A 92 -1.17 -11.72 -6.77
CA ALA A 92 -1.60 -10.61 -7.61
C ALA A 92 -0.43 -9.65 -7.87
N THR A 93 -0.31 -9.20 -9.12
CA THR A 93 0.74 -8.26 -9.55
C THR A 93 0.09 -6.95 -9.96
N VAL A 94 0.60 -5.85 -9.43
CA VAL A 94 0.11 -4.49 -9.67
C VAL A 94 1.24 -3.55 -10.06
N LEU A 95 0.88 -2.46 -10.74
CA LEU A 95 1.72 -1.28 -10.87
C LEU A 95 1.08 -0.17 -10.02
N ILE A 96 1.79 0.31 -9.03
CA ILE A 96 1.40 1.51 -8.28
C ILE A 96 2.04 2.70 -8.99
N VAL A 97 1.20 3.61 -9.52
CA VAL A 97 1.68 4.74 -10.32
C VAL A 97 1.39 6.04 -9.61
N LEU A 98 2.44 6.74 -9.21
CA LEU A 98 2.35 8.05 -8.58
C LEU A 98 2.74 9.14 -9.58
N ARG A 99 1.82 10.07 -9.85
CA ARG A 99 2.05 11.20 -10.77
C ARG A 99 2.51 12.44 -10.02
N ARG A 100 3.57 13.07 -10.54
CA ARG A 100 4.06 14.36 -10.04
C ARG A 100 4.38 15.27 -11.25
N GLY A 101 3.41 16.05 -11.70
CA GLY A 101 3.52 16.81 -12.94
C GLY A 101 3.78 15.91 -14.15
N PRO A 102 4.83 16.18 -14.94
CA PRO A 102 5.19 15.34 -16.09
C PRO A 102 5.93 14.05 -15.69
N LEU A 103 6.25 13.87 -14.41
CA LEU A 103 6.98 12.72 -13.90
C LEU A 103 6.02 11.67 -13.37
N HIS A 104 6.22 10.42 -13.76
CA HIS A 104 5.54 9.25 -13.20
C HIS A 104 6.55 8.37 -12.49
N VAL A 105 6.23 8.01 -11.25
CA VAL A 105 6.89 6.93 -10.53
C VAL A 105 6.04 5.68 -10.73
N VAL A 106 6.60 4.65 -11.35
CA VAL A 106 5.92 3.37 -11.57
C VAL A 106 6.59 2.34 -10.68
N ALA A 107 5.83 1.77 -9.77
CA ALA A 107 6.27 0.78 -8.80
C ALA A 107 5.58 -0.56 -9.10
N PRO A 108 6.29 -1.51 -9.75
CA PRO A 108 5.78 -2.87 -9.92
C PRO A 108 5.89 -3.63 -8.60
N ASP A 109 4.75 -4.18 -8.14
CA ASP A 109 4.64 -4.91 -6.88
C ASP A 109 3.88 -6.22 -7.04
N ARG A 110 4.16 -7.17 -6.15
CA ARG A 110 3.39 -8.40 -6.00
C ARG A 110 2.83 -8.52 -4.61
N ILE A 111 1.55 -8.89 -4.50
CA ILE A 111 0.97 -9.29 -3.22
C ILE A 111 1.65 -10.58 -2.76
N ILE A 112 2.41 -10.49 -1.68
CA ILE A 112 3.21 -11.58 -1.11
C ILE A 112 2.34 -12.49 -0.25
N GLY A 113 1.39 -11.91 0.46
CA GLY A 113 0.48 -12.65 1.31
C GLY A 113 -0.71 -11.79 1.74
N VAL A 114 -1.77 -12.48 2.13
CA VAL A 114 -2.99 -11.89 2.68
C VAL A 114 -3.29 -12.55 4.02
N VAL A 115 -3.66 -11.76 5.01
CA VAL A 115 -4.24 -12.18 6.28
C VAL A 115 -5.73 -11.89 6.21
N ASP A 116 -6.57 -12.89 6.42
CA ASP A 116 -8.04 -12.75 6.43
C ASP A 116 -8.62 -13.57 7.59
N GLU A 117 -8.75 -12.90 8.72
CA GLU A 117 -9.23 -13.45 9.99
C GLU A 117 -10.43 -12.65 10.49
N PRO A 118 -11.26 -13.18 11.40
CA PRO A 118 -12.49 -12.51 11.85
C PRO A 118 -12.29 -11.11 12.43
N ARG A 119 -11.11 -10.83 13.00
CA ARG A 119 -10.78 -9.55 13.65
C ARG A 119 -9.50 -8.92 13.09
N ARG A 120 -8.98 -9.44 11.97
CA ARG A 120 -7.71 -8.99 11.41
C ARG A 120 -7.71 -9.21 9.90
N PHE A 121 -7.46 -8.15 9.15
CA PHE A 121 -7.33 -8.22 7.71
C PHE A 121 -6.12 -7.40 7.25
N GLY A 122 -5.42 -7.90 6.25
CA GLY A 122 -4.31 -7.16 5.67
C GLY A 122 -3.61 -7.92 4.56
N TYR A 123 -2.67 -7.23 3.93
CA TYR A 123 -1.80 -7.80 2.92
C TYR A 123 -0.40 -7.18 2.98
N ALA A 124 0.56 -7.88 2.41
CA ALA A 124 1.86 -7.31 2.07
C ALA A 124 2.06 -7.34 0.57
N TYR A 125 2.69 -6.31 0.03
CA TYR A 125 3.25 -6.36 -1.30
C TYR A 125 4.76 -6.13 -1.27
N GLY A 126 5.44 -6.70 -2.25
CA GLY A 126 6.88 -6.65 -2.35
C GLY A 126 7.33 -6.24 -3.73
N SER A 127 8.43 -5.49 -3.75
CA SER A 127 9.00 -4.89 -4.95
C SER A 127 9.47 -5.92 -5.97
N LEU A 128 9.15 -5.64 -7.23
CA LEU A 128 9.59 -6.36 -8.42
C LEU A 128 10.64 -5.53 -9.20
N PRO A 129 11.33 -6.13 -10.19
CA PRO A 129 12.27 -5.39 -11.03
C PRO A 129 11.65 -4.14 -11.66
N GLY A 130 12.35 -3.02 -11.57
CA GLY A 130 11.86 -1.71 -12.01
C GLY A 130 11.24 -0.85 -10.90
N HIS A 131 10.98 -1.40 -9.73
CA HIS A 131 10.56 -0.64 -8.56
C HIS A 131 11.69 0.30 -8.07
N PRO A 132 11.39 1.56 -7.69
CA PRO A 132 12.41 2.51 -7.20
C PRO A 132 13.03 2.10 -5.86
N GLU A 133 12.30 1.33 -5.06
CA GLU A 133 12.75 0.78 -3.79
C GLU A 133 12.88 -0.75 -3.86
N ARG A 134 13.59 -1.32 -2.90
CA ARG A 134 13.76 -2.77 -2.76
C ARG A 134 13.31 -3.19 -1.38
N GLY A 135 12.28 -4.03 -1.30
CA GLY A 135 11.73 -4.50 -0.03
C GLY A 135 10.22 -4.74 -0.07
N GLU A 136 9.61 -4.67 1.10
CA GLU A 136 8.22 -5.07 1.36
C GLU A 136 7.50 -4.03 2.22
N GLU A 137 6.23 -3.85 1.95
CA GLU A 137 5.33 -3.03 2.76
C GLU A 137 4.05 -3.81 3.07
N SER A 138 3.59 -3.80 4.32
CA SER A 138 2.32 -4.41 4.70
C SER A 138 1.34 -3.42 5.30
N PHE A 139 0.08 -3.67 5.02
CA PHE A 139 -1.09 -2.94 5.50
C PHE A 139 -1.96 -3.91 6.30
N LEU A 140 -2.24 -3.58 7.54
CA LEU A 140 -3.00 -4.42 8.44
C LEU A 140 -4.04 -3.58 9.18
N VAL A 141 -5.26 -4.09 9.31
CA VAL A 141 -6.31 -3.55 10.17
C VAL A 141 -6.73 -4.60 11.16
N GLU A 142 -6.91 -4.19 12.43
CA GLU A 142 -7.20 -5.09 13.55
C GLU A 142 -8.30 -4.49 14.42
N HIS A 143 -9.31 -5.30 14.76
CA HIS A 143 -10.32 -4.98 15.76
C HIS A 143 -9.86 -5.53 17.10
N LEU A 144 -9.37 -4.67 17.97
CA LEU A 144 -8.76 -5.04 19.24
C LEU A 144 -9.81 -5.38 20.31
N GLU A 145 -9.34 -5.93 21.44
CA GLU A 145 -10.23 -6.36 22.54
C GLU A 145 -10.93 -5.17 23.21
N ASP A 146 -10.30 -3.99 23.24
CA ASP A 146 -10.85 -2.74 23.76
C ASP A 146 -11.84 -2.08 22.79
N ASP A 147 -12.27 -2.79 21.76
CA ASP A 147 -13.17 -2.35 20.70
C ASP A 147 -12.58 -1.29 19.74
N SER A 148 -11.32 -0.90 19.93
CA SER A 148 -10.66 0.01 18.98
C SER A 148 -10.28 -0.73 17.68
N VAL A 149 -10.31 0.00 16.56
CA VAL A 149 -9.82 -0.46 15.27
C VAL A 149 -8.51 0.22 14.96
N ARG A 150 -7.45 -0.58 14.81
CA ARG A 150 -6.10 -0.10 14.55
C ARG A 150 -5.67 -0.44 13.13
N ALA A 151 -5.22 0.55 12.39
CA ALA A 151 -4.48 0.36 11.15
C ALA A 151 -2.98 0.40 11.44
N THR A 152 -2.24 -0.56 10.90
CA THR A 152 -0.77 -0.67 11.04
C THR A 152 -0.14 -0.80 9.67
N ILE A 153 0.91 -0.02 9.41
CA ILE A 153 1.75 -0.15 8.22
C ILE A 153 3.15 -0.50 8.66
N ARG A 154 3.71 -1.54 8.05
CA ARG A 154 5.09 -1.96 8.27
C ARG A 154 5.85 -1.83 6.96
N VAL A 155 7.03 -1.24 7.02
CA VAL A 155 7.89 -1.03 5.85
C VAL A 155 9.27 -1.60 6.14
N GLN A 156 9.67 -2.53 5.33
CA GLN A 156 11.03 -3.07 5.28
C GLN A 156 11.55 -2.88 3.86
N ALA A 157 11.85 -1.65 3.50
CA ALA A 157 12.34 -1.28 2.19
C ALA A 157 13.45 -0.25 2.30
N GLY A 158 14.32 -0.27 1.31
CA GLY A 158 15.41 0.68 1.15
C GLY A 158 15.61 1.04 -0.32
N PRO A 159 16.55 1.96 -0.62
CA PRO A 159 16.88 2.34 -1.99
C PRO A 159 17.24 1.11 -2.84
N GLY A 160 16.52 0.90 -3.93
CA GLY A 160 16.70 -0.26 -4.81
C GLY A 160 17.87 -0.16 -5.79
N THR A 161 18.46 1.04 -5.95
CA THR A 161 19.47 1.31 -6.98
C THR A 161 20.55 2.27 -6.49
N LEU A 162 21.74 2.24 -7.10
CA LEU A 162 22.85 3.15 -6.78
C LEU A 162 22.46 4.64 -6.86
N PRO A 163 21.75 5.13 -7.90
CA PRO A 163 21.28 6.52 -7.90
C PRO A 163 20.29 6.84 -6.80
N ALA A 164 19.45 5.89 -6.36
CA ALA A 164 18.54 6.08 -5.25
C ALA A 164 19.26 6.25 -3.91
N HIS A 165 20.44 5.64 -3.74
CA HIS A 165 21.27 5.85 -2.55
C HIS A 165 21.79 7.30 -2.45
N ALA A 166 22.08 7.96 -3.57
CA ALA A 166 22.54 9.34 -3.57
C ALA A 166 21.45 10.34 -3.08
N VAL A 167 20.16 9.98 -3.24
CA VAL A 167 19.01 10.77 -2.81
C VAL A 167 18.24 10.11 -1.66
N ALA A 168 18.87 9.17 -0.95
CA ALA A 168 18.23 8.40 0.13
C ALA A 168 17.47 9.24 1.18
N PRO A 169 17.97 10.40 1.65
CA PRO A 169 17.22 11.23 2.59
C PRO A 169 15.89 11.73 2.02
N LEU A 170 15.85 12.08 0.73
CA LEU A 170 14.63 12.53 0.06
C LEU A 170 13.65 11.37 -0.15
N VAL A 171 14.15 10.19 -0.56
CA VAL A 171 13.35 8.96 -0.70
C VAL A 171 12.75 8.57 0.64
N ASN A 172 13.54 8.59 1.73
CA ASN A 172 13.04 8.29 3.08
C ASN A 172 11.97 9.30 3.54
N ALA A 173 12.16 10.59 3.29
CA ALA A 173 11.16 11.60 3.63
C ALA A 173 9.86 11.41 2.85
N ALA A 174 9.94 11.10 1.55
CA ALA A 174 8.78 10.81 0.71
C ALA A 174 8.05 9.54 1.19
N GLN A 175 8.79 8.50 1.59
CA GLN A 175 8.22 7.27 2.13
C GLN A 175 7.51 7.50 3.47
N HIS A 176 8.07 8.31 4.39
CA HIS A 176 7.41 8.68 5.64
C HIS A 176 6.10 9.42 5.37
N ALA A 177 6.11 10.40 4.45
CA ALA A 177 4.92 11.14 4.07
C ALA A 177 3.86 10.23 3.43
N ALA A 178 4.27 9.23 2.63
CA ALA A 178 3.36 8.24 2.05
C ALA A 178 2.67 7.40 3.14
N VAL A 179 3.43 6.86 4.11
CA VAL A 179 2.89 6.06 5.23
C VAL A 179 1.87 6.85 6.05
N ASP A 180 2.18 8.10 6.39
CA ASP A 180 1.25 8.98 7.11
C ASP A 180 0.00 9.30 6.26
N GLY A 181 0.19 9.45 4.95
CA GLY A 181 -0.89 9.61 3.97
C GLY A 181 -1.80 8.39 3.90
N TYR A 182 -1.25 7.18 3.87
CA TYR A 182 -2.01 5.92 3.89
C TYR A 182 -2.89 5.81 5.13
N LEU A 183 -2.32 6.00 6.33
CA LEU A 183 -3.07 5.96 7.59
C LEU A 183 -4.17 7.03 7.63
N THR A 184 -3.90 8.20 7.06
CA THR A 184 -4.89 9.28 6.97
C THR A 184 -6.02 8.92 6.01
N ALA A 185 -5.72 8.31 4.87
CA ALA A 185 -6.71 7.86 3.90
C ALA A 185 -7.65 6.79 4.49
N ILE A 186 -7.09 5.78 5.16
CA ILE A 186 -7.87 4.76 5.88
C ILE A 186 -8.79 5.41 6.90
N ALA A 187 -8.27 6.30 7.76
CA ALA A 187 -9.05 6.96 8.80
C ALA A 187 -10.20 7.81 8.23
N ARG A 188 -9.95 8.54 7.14
CA ARG A 188 -10.99 9.32 6.44
C ARG A 188 -12.07 8.42 5.86
N HIS A 189 -11.69 7.30 5.23
CA HIS A 189 -12.63 6.34 4.67
C HIS A 189 -13.54 5.75 5.76
N VAL A 190 -12.96 5.29 6.86
CA VAL A 190 -13.70 4.74 8.01
C VAL A 190 -14.67 5.78 8.58
N ASN A 191 -14.23 7.01 8.79
CA ASN A 191 -15.07 8.07 9.33
C ASN A 191 -16.23 8.44 8.38
N ALA A 192 -15.99 8.43 7.07
CA ALA A 192 -17.04 8.73 6.09
C ALA A 192 -18.08 7.60 5.99
N THR A 193 -17.67 6.34 6.17
CA THR A 193 -18.54 5.16 6.01
C THR A 193 -19.26 4.80 7.31
N ALA A 194 -18.61 5.01 8.48
CA ALA A 194 -19.16 4.65 9.79
C ALA A 194 -20.06 5.75 10.40
N THR A 195 -20.17 6.93 9.77
CA THR A 195 -21.12 7.96 10.22
C THR A 195 -22.52 7.60 9.69
N PRO A 196 -23.50 7.25 10.54
CA PRO A 196 -24.86 7.02 10.07
C PRO A 196 -25.37 8.30 9.39
N GLU A 197 -25.99 8.16 8.22
CA GLU A 197 -26.74 9.27 7.60
C GLU A 197 -27.68 9.86 8.65
N ARG A 198 -27.51 11.16 8.93
CA ARG A 198 -28.44 11.90 9.78
C ARG A 198 -29.83 11.80 9.11
N PRO A 199 -30.86 11.23 9.77
CA PRO A 199 -32.16 11.15 9.15
C PRO A 199 -32.54 12.57 8.74
N THR A 200 -32.79 12.77 7.46
CA THR A 200 -33.39 13.99 6.93
C THR A 200 -34.75 14.12 7.60
N GLY A 201 -34.81 14.96 8.63
CA GLY A 201 -36.04 15.23 9.35
C GLY A 201 -37.11 15.68 8.38
N GLY A 202 -38.17 14.88 8.23
CA GLY A 202 -39.39 15.33 7.61
C GLY A 202 -39.89 16.50 8.44
N ALA A 203 -40.03 17.65 7.81
CA ALA A 203 -40.77 18.76 8.36
C ALA A 203 -42.25 18.42 8.31
N PRO A 204 -43.06 18.84 9.31
CA PRO A 204 -44.48 18.59 9.40
C PRO A 204 -45.27 19.35 8.32
#